data_c78989bdeb438e5d6ee78b1a7d1dd5d5
#
_entry.id   c78989bdeb438e5d6ee78b1a7d1dd5d5
#
_cell.length_a   1.000
_cell.length_b   1.000
_cell.length_c   1.000
_cell.angle_alpha   90.00
_cell.angle_beta   90.00
_cell.angle_gamma   90.00
#
_symmetry.space_group_name_H-M   'P 1'
#
loop_
_entity.id
_entity.type
_entity.pdbx_description
1 polymer ?
#
loop_
_entity_poly.entity_id
_entity_poly.type
_entity_poly.pdbx_seq_one_letter_code
_entity_poly.pdbx_strand_id
1 'polypeptide(L)'
;MKIEVYNLNGALKVADKCPGCNLLSIRDRYTCHDDTDEKHACLDRRIARNGINAKIVYFDDIDPYRFYHDMEHPFIKSKFEDGTRQPIFFNREIASEIVNWVMEIWKKDHNATIKIHCWAGRSRSQAVAYWLNMYFNLVMDRNIEDYVANNALNVHEKVHFNCEVLRVFIETFG
;
A
#
# COMPACT_ATOMS: atom_id res chain seq x y z
N MET A 1 -11.50 0.77 12.99
CA MET A 1 -10.43 1.49 12.25
C MET A 1 -10.88 1.77 10.83
N LYS A 2 -10.68 2.99 10.32
CA LYS A 2 -11.03 3.36 8.94
C LYS A 2 -9.83 3.18 8.00
N ILE A 3 -10.06 2.65 6.78
CA ILE A 3 -9.01 2.45 5.78
C ILE A 3 -9.45 3.09 4.45
N GLU A 4 -8.59 3.92 3.89
CA GLU A 4 -8.84 4.64 2.64
C GLU A 4 -7.70 4.39 1.66
N VAL A 5 -8.03 4.10 0.39
CA VAL A 5 -7.04 3.82 -0.65
C VAL A 5 -6.99 4.94 -1.69
N TYR A 6 -5.78 5.27 -2.11
CA TYR A 6 -5.50 6.34 -3.07
C TYR A 6 -4.48 5.90 -4.13
N ASN A 7 -4.52 6.56 -5.28
CA ASN A 7 -3.37 6.62 -6.18
C ASN A 7 -2.39 7.71 -5.72
N LEU A 8 -1.22 7.80 -6.35
CA LEU A 8 -0.18 8.76 -5.97
C LEU A 8 -0.68 10.22 -6.03
N ASN A 9 -1.46 10.60 -7.05
CA ASN A 9 -2.02 11.96 -7.14
C ASN A 9 -3.04 12.23 -6.01
N GLY A 10 -3.81 11.23 -5.62
CA GLY A 10 -4.70 11.29 -4.45
C GLY A 10 -3.93 11.48 -3.16
N ALA A 11 -2.82 10.74 -2.97
CA ALA A 11 -1.96 10.86 -1.80
C ALA A 11 -1.34 12.25 -1.67
N LEU A 12 -0.93 12.88 -2.79
CA LEU A 12 -0.45 14.27 -2.80
C LEU A 12 -1.52 15.25 -2.31
N LYS A 13 -2.78 15.08 -2.75
CA LYS A 13 -3.90 15.92 -2.29
C LYS A 13 -4.22 15.70 -0.81
N VAL A 14 -4.17 14.45 -0.36
CA VAL A 14 -4.37 14.07 1.04
C VAL A 14 -3.29 14.69 1.92
N ALA A 15 -2.04 14.64 1.50
CA ALA A 15 -0.92 15.19 2.24
C ALA A 15 -1.04 16.72 2.44
N ASP A 16 -1.68 17.43 1.52
CA ASP A 16 -1.96 18.85 1.69
C ASP A 16 -3.16 19.15 2.61
N LYS A 17 -4.19 18.29 2.59
CA LYS A 17 -5.47 18.56 3.24
C LYS A 17 -5.59 17.97 4.66
N CYS A 18 -4.77 16.99 5.00
CA CYS A 18 -4.88 16.22 6.24
C CYS A 18 -3.54 16.21 7.00
N PRO A 19 -3.11 17.35 7.59
CA PRO A 19 -1.91 17.37 8.42
C PRO A 19 -2.05 16.38 9.57
N GLY A 20 -0.94 15.73 9.96
CA GLY A 20 -0.91 14.75 11.06
C GLY A 20 -1.60 13.41 10.76
N CYS A 21 -2.12 13.17 9.55
CA CYS A 21 -2.76 11.89 9.23
C CYS A 21 -1.74 10.72 9.18
N ASN A 22 -2.26 9.48 9.20
CA ASN A 22 -1.45 8.28 9.03
C ASN A 22 -1.45 7.86 7.55
N LEU A 23 -0.27 7.78 6.94
CA LEU A 23 -0.12 7.49 5.50
C LEU A 23 0.86 6.33 5.28
N LEU A 24 0.38 5.23 4.72
CA LEU A 24 1.19 4.14 4.19
C LEU A 24 1.48 4.38 2.71
N SER A 25 2.74 4.59 2.38
CA SER A 25 3.21 4.83 1.02
C SER A 25 3.90 3.59 0.46
N ILE A 26 3.28 2.93 -0.51
CA ILE A 26 3.81 1.75 -1.19
C ILE A 26 4.43 2.20 -2.50
N ARG A 27 5.74 2.02 -2.64
CA ARG A 27 6.53 2.52 -3.76
C ARG A 27 7.25 1.41 -4.49
N ASP A 28 7.50 1.63 -5.77
CA ASP A 28 8.51 0.91 -6.51
C ASP A 28 9.90 1.47 -6.15
N ARG A 29 10.88 0.61 -5.98
CA ARG A 29 12.25 1.08 -5.78
C ARG A 29 12.83 1.72 -7.04
N TYR A 30 12.41 1.22 -8.18
CA TYR A 30 12.83 1.70 -9.49
C TYR A 30 11.60 2.13 -10.28
N THR A 31 11.50 3.40 -10.58
CA THR A 31 10.38 3.92 -11.39
C THR A 31 10.81 3.99 -12.84
N CYS A 32 9.87 3.72 -13.74
CA CYS A 32 10.06 3.86 -15.19
C CYS A 32 9.23 5.02 -15.78
N HIS A 33 8.64 5.85 -14.90
CA HIS A 33 7.92 7.04 -15.31
C HIS A 33 8.70 8.26 -14.87
N ASP A 34 9.04 9.12 -15.80
CA ASP A 34 9.88 10.31 -15.59
C ASP A 34 9.35 11.25 -14.49
N ASP A 35 8.04 11.29 -14.29
CA ASP A 35 7.42 12.17 -13.27
C ASP A 35 7.19 11.50 -11.90
N THR A 36 7.41 10.19 -11.77
CA THR A 36 7.07 9.46 -10.53
C THR A 36 8.03 9.80 -9.40
N ASP A 37 9.33 9.91 -9.69
CA ASP A 37 10.34 10.27 -8.69
C ASP A 37 10.13 11.69 -8.20
N GLU A 38 9.80 12.62 -9.09
CA GLU A 38 9.48 14.00 -8.74
C GLU A 38 8.21 14.07 -7.86
N LYS A 39 7.17 13.30 -8.19
CA LYS A 39 5.95 13.20 -7.39
C LYS A 39 6.21 12.60 -6.01
N HIS A 40 7.04 11.56 -5.90
CA HIS A 40 7.43 11.00 -4.61
C HIS A 40 8.24 12.01 -3.78
N ALA A 41 9.21 12.71 -4.38
CA ALA A 41 9.95 13.77 -3.71
C ALA A 41 9.02 14.92 -3.25
N CYS A 42 8.01 15.26 -4.06
CA CYS A 42 6.98 16.22 -3.68
C CYS A 42 6.15 15.74 -2.50
N LEU A 43 5.75 14.45 -2.50
CA LEU A 43 5.02 13.84 -1.39
C LEU A 43 5.85 13.85 -0.10
N ASP A 44 7.15 13.53 -0.17
CA ASP A 44 8.04 13.53 0.99
C ASP A 44 8.18 14.92 1.62
N ARG A 45 8.30 15.96 0.79
CA ARG A 45 8.29 17.35 1.29
C ARG A 45 6.97 17.69 2.00
N ARG A 46 5.82 17.22 1.50
CA ARG A 46 4.51 17.46 2.12
C ARG A 46 4.35 16.66 3.42
N ILE A 47 4.81 15.41 3.45
CA ILE A 47 4.84 14.57 4.66
C ILE A 47 5.60 15.29 5.76
N ALA A 48 6.83 15.74 5.47
CA ALA A 48 7.66 16.45 6.44
C ALA A 48 7.04 17.78 6.90
N ARG A 49 6.55 18.59 5.95
CA ARG A 49 5.95 19.90 6.26
C ARG A 49 4.71 19.81 7.12
N ASN A 50 3.86 18.81 6.89
CA ASN A 50 2.53 18.68 7.50
C ASN A 50 2.50 17.68 8.68
N GLY A 51 3.66 17.21 9.13
CA GLY A 51 3.77 16.31 10.30
C GLY A 51 3.02 15.00 10.12
N ILE A 52 2.94 14.48 8.89
CA ILE A 52 2.23 13.23 8.58
C ILE A 52 2.99 12.06 9.19
N ASN A 53 2.28 11.21 9.94
CA ASN A 53 2.82 9.93 10.41
C ASN A 53 2.87 8.95 9.22
N ALA A 54 4.02 8.89 8.53
CA ALA A 54 4.16 8.11 7.33
C ALA A 54 5.02 6.86 7.53
N LYS A 55 4.59 5.75 6.94
CA LYS A 55 5.38 4.55 6.71
C LYS A 55 5.58 4.38 5.21
N ILE A 56 6.84 4.29 4.77
CA ILE A 56 7.21 4.05 3.38
C ILE A 56 7.74 2.63 3.28
N VAL A 57 7.21 1.87 2.34
CA VAL A 57 7.66 0.51 2.02
C VAL A 57 7.90 0.37 0.52
N TYR A 58 8.85 -0.48 0.15
CA TYR A 58 9.25 -0.67 -1.24
C TYR A 58 9.05 -2.12 -1.65
N PHE A 59 8.17 -2.36 -2.62
CA PHE A 59 8.05 -3.62 -3.33
C PHE A 59 7.37 -3.43 -4.68
N ASP A 60 7.73 -4.26 -5.64
CA ASP A 60 7.19 -4.19 -6.99
C ASP A 60 5.83 -4.90 -7.07
N ASP A 61 5.02 -4.49 -8.05
CA ASP A 61 3.71 -5.10 -8.32
C ASP A 61 3.87 -6.37 -9.17
N ILE A 62 4.56 -7.35 -8.61
CA ILE A 62 4.92 -8.61 -9.27
C ILE A 62 4.52 -9.77 -8.38
N ASP A 63 3.88 -10.76 -8.98
CA ASP A 63 3.61 -12.06 -8.36
C ASP A 63 4.78 -13.01 -8.66
N PRO A 64 5.52 -13.53 -7.67
CA PRO A 64 6.63 -14.45 -7.88
C PRO A 64 6.25 -15.70 -8.66
N TYR A 65 5.02 -16.19 -8.50
CA TYR A 65 4.52 -17.39 -9.22
C TYR A 65 4.17 -17.11 -10.68
N ARG A 66 3.89 -15.85 -10.99
CA ARG A 66 3.60 -15.37 -12.34
C ARG A 66 4.76 -14.58 -12.93
N PHE A 67 5.91 -14.59 -12.28
CA PHE A 67 7.05 -13.74 -12.60
C PHE A 67 7.41 -13.73 -14.08
N TYR A 68 7.46 -14.90 -14.72
CA TYR A 68 7.76 -15.00 -16.16
C TYR A 68 6.69 -14.35 -17.02
N HIS A 69 5.42 -14.53 -16.66
CA HIS A 69 4.30 -13.90 -17.38
C HIS A 69 4.27 -12.39 -17.14
N ASP A 70 4.50 -11.96 -15.91
CA ASP A 70 4.52 -10.54 -15.56
C ASP A 70 5.74 -9.83 -16.18
N MET A 71 6.88 -10.53 -16.34
CA MET A 71 8.06 -10.02 -17.05
C MET A 71 7.87 -9.88 -18.56
N GLU A 72 6.89 -10.56 -19.15
CA GLU A 72 6.50 -10.33 -20.56
C GLU A 72 5.70 -9.02 -20.73
N HIS A 73 5.13 -8.50 -19.66
CA HIS A 73 4.42 -7.23 -19.72
C HIS A 73 5.40 -6.09 -19.99
N PRO A 74 5.20 -5.29 -21.08
CA PRO A 74 6.19 -4.31 -21.56
C PRO A 74 6.66 -3.34 -20.47
N PHE A 75 5.77 -2.94 -19.60
CA PHE A 75 6.03 -2.03 -18.49
C PHE A 75 6.92 -2.65 -17.40
N ILE A 76 6.73 -3.92 -17.08
CA ILE A 76 7.54 -4.64 -16.09
C ILE A 76 8.88 -5.00 -16.70
N LYS A 77 8.87 -5.49 -17.95
CA LYS A 77 10.07 -5.83 -18.70
C LYS A 77 11.05 -4.65 -18.78
N SER A 78 10.57 -3.45 -19.11
CA SER A 78 11.41 -2.26 -19.23
C SER A 78 12.11 -1.87 -17.92
N LYS A 79 11.58 -2.25 -16.74
CA LYS A 79 12.20 -2.00 -15.45
C LYS A 79 13.46 -2.83 -15.21
N PHE A 80 13.51 -4.05 -15.76
CA PHE A 80 14.49 -5.07 -15.40
C PHE A 80 15.29 -5.58 -16.61
N GLU A 81 15.07 -5.02 -17.79
CA GLU A 81 15.64 -5.50 -19.06
C GLU A 81 17.15 -5.45 -19.11
N ASP A 82 17.78 -4.49 -18.43
CA ASP A 82 19.24 -4.32 -18.40
C ASP A 82 19.96 -5.27 -17.42
N GLY A 83 19.20 -6.07 -16.65
CA GLY A 83 19.73 -7.00 -15.66
C GLY A 83 20.43 -6.35 -14.45
N THR A 84 20.47 -5.03 -14.39
CA THR A 84 21.11 -4.30 -13.27
C THR A 84 20.21 -4.16 -12.06
N ARG A 85 18.93 -4.39 -12.25
CA ARG A 85 17.88 -4.23 -11.24
C ARG A 85 17.24 -5.56 -10.92
N GLN A 86 17.03 -5.83 -9.65
CA GLN A 86 16.30 -7.01 -9.19
C GLN A 86 14.95 -6.59 -8.60
N PRO A 87 13.86 -7.31 -8.92
CA PRO A 87 12.55 -7.03 -8.34
C PRO A 87 12.58 -7.22 -6.82
N ILE A 88 11.86 -6.36 -6.12
CA ILE A 88 11.59 -6.52 -4.70
C ILE A 88 10.21 -7.13 -4.56
N PHE A 89 10.15 -8.39 -4.14
CA PHE A 89 8.90 -9.07 -3.85
C PHE A 89 8.37 -8.66 -2.48
N PHE A 90 7.03 -8.64 -2.35
CA PHE A 90 6.42 -8.54 -1.04
C PHE A 90 6.81 -9.78 -0.21
N ASN A 91 7.24 -9.55 1.01
CA ASN A 91 7.77 -10.60 1.86
C ASN A 91 7.35 -10.41 3.33
N ARG A 92 7.72 -11.37 4.17
CA ARG A 92 7.35 -11.39 5.59
C ARG A 92 7.86 -10.18 6.37
N GLU A 93 9.04 -9.71 6.05
CA GLU A 93 9.64 -8.54 6.71
C GLU A 93 8.82 -7.28 6.41
N ILE A 94 8.48 -7.03 5.15
CA ILE A 94 7.64 -5.90 4.72
C ILE A 94 6.25 -6.01 5.34
N ALA A 95 5.65 -7.21 5.35
CA ALA A 95 4.35 -7.45 5.98
C ALA A 95 4.40 -7.11 7.48
N SER A 96 5.44 -7.56 8.18
CA SER A 96 5.63 -7.29 9.61
C SER A 96 5.84 -5.81 9.90
N GLU A 97 6.60 -5.11 9.07
CA GLU A 97 6.78 -3.66 9.21
C GLU A 97 5.46 -2.90 9.08
N ILE A 98 4.62 -3.26 8.12
CA ILE A 98 3.30 -2.65 7.94
C ILE A 98 2.41 -2.92 9.15
N VAL A 99 2.30 -4.19 9.56
CA VAL A 99 1.42 -4.59 10.67
C VAL A 99 1.85 -3.94 11.97
N ASN A 100 3.14 -3.93 12.29
CA ASN A 100 3.66 -3.31 13.51
C ASN A 100 3.35 -1.81 13.54
N TRP A 101 3.56 -1.11 12.43
CA TRP A 101 3.24 0.33 12.34
C TRP A 101 1.74 0.60 12.50
N VAL A 102 0.87 -0.18 11.86
CA VAL A 102 -0.58 -0.05 12.03
C VAL A 102 -1.02 -0.41 13.43
N MET A 103 -0.43 -1.46 14.04
CA MET A 103 -0.70 -1.87 15.42
C MET A 103 -0.39 -0.76 16.43
N GLU A 104 0.71 -0.03 16.25
CA GLU A 104 1.04 1.10 17.12
C GLU A 104 0.01 2.22 17.04
N ILE A 105 -0.54 2.48 15.85
CA ILE A 105 -1.60 3.47 15.66
C ILE A 105 -2.90 2.98 16.29
N TRP A 106 -3.29 1.74 15.99
CA TRP A 106 -4.51 1.12 16.48
C TRP A 106 -4.56 1.04 18.01
N LYS A 107 -3.45 0.71 18.67
CA LYS A 107 -3.37 0.73 20.15
C LYS A 107 -3.60 2.10 20.76
N LYS A 108 -3.30 3.18 20.04
CA LYS A 108 -3.51 4.56 20.51
C LYS A 108 -4.94 5.03 20.22
N ASP A 109 -5.49 4.64 19.09
CA ASP A 109 -6.82 5.02 18.64
C ASP A 109 -7.41 3.94 17.73
N HIS A 110 -8.35 3.15 18.25
CA HIS A 110 -9.07 2.11 17.49
C HIS A 110 -9.88 2.67 16.33
N ASN A 111 -10.24 3.97 16.37
CA ASN A 111 -10.99 4.66 15.31
C ASN A 111 -10.07 5.41 14.34
N ALA A 112 -8.76 5.27 14.46
CA ALA A 112 -7.82 5.92 13.58
C ALA A 112 -8.10 5.62 12.09
N THR A 113 -7.80 6.60 11.24
CA THR A 113 -7.83 6.42 9.79
C THR A 113 -6.44 6.14 9.26
N ILE A 114 -6.29 5.03 8.54
CA ILE A 114 -5.09 4.68 7.78
C ILE A 114 -5.35 4.98 6.31
N LYS A 115 -4.54 5.84 5.72
CA LYS A 115 -4.56 6.16 4.30
C LYS A 115 -3.45 5.40 3.61
N ILE A 116 -3.77 4.67 2.54
CA ILE A 116 -2.83 3.79 1.84
C ILE A 116 -2.77 4.21 0.37
N HIS A 117 -1.58 4.30 -0.18
CA HIS A 117 -1.44 4.49 -1.61
C HIS A 117 -0.35 3.62 -2.22
N CYS A 118 -0.52 3.32 -3.50
CA CYS A 118 0.52 2.91 -4.43
C CYS A 118 0.44 3.81 -5.67
N TRP A 119 1.17 3.50 -6.73
CA TRP A 119 1.15 4.36 -7.92
C TRP A 119 -0.28 4.55 -8.48
N ALA A 120 -0.96 3.46 -8.82
CA ALA A 120 -2.31 3.50 -9.44
C ALA A 120 -3.47 3.39 -8.44
N GLY A 121 -3.23 2.95 -7.20
CA GLY A 121 -4.28 2.69 -6.21
C GLY A 121 -5.16 1.46 -6.51
N ARG A 122 -4.71 0.53 -7.35
CA ARG A 122 -5.55 -0.55 -7.88
C ARG A 122 -5.13 -1.97 -7.50
N SER A 123 -3.87 -2.19 -7.16
CA SER A 123 -3.32 -3.54 -6.93
C SER A 123 -2.74 -3.68 -5.53
N ARG A 124 -1.50 -3.27 -5.32
CA ARG A 124 -0.77 -3.40 -4.04
C ARG A 124 -1.49 -2.77 -2.86
N SER A 125 -1.89 -1.50 -3.00
CA SER A 125 -2.59 -0.77 -1.93
C SER A 125 -3.95 -1.36 -1.61
N GLN A 126 -4.66 -1.91 -2.59
CA GLN A 126 -5.94 -2.58 -2.39
C GLN A 126 -5.77 -3.90 -1.63
N ALA A 127 -4.76 -4.71 -2.00
CA ALA A 127 -4.49 -5.97 -1.32
C ALA A 127 -4.08 -5.75 0.16
N VAL A 128 -3.21 -4.77 0.41
CA VAL A 128 -2.82 -4.38 1.78
C VAL A 128 -4.02 -3.87 2.56
N ALA A 129 -4.83 -2.98 1.98
CA ALA A 129 -6.02 -2.42 2.62
C ALA A 129 -7.05 -3.50 2.97
N TYR A 130 -7.30 -4.43 2.05
CA TYR A 130 -8.23 -5.55 2.27
C TYR A 130 -7.80 -6.40 3.47
N TRP A 131 -6.53 -6.81 3.50
CA TRP A 131 -6.03 -7.63 4.59
C TRP A 131 -6.05 -6.89 5.93
N LEU A 132 -5.59 -5.64 5.98
CA LEU A 132 -5.62 -4.81 7.20
C LEU A 132 -7.06 -4.61 7.70
N ASN A 133 -8.01 -4.37 6.79
CA ASN A 133 -9.42 -4.24 7.14
C ASN A 133 -9.96 -5.52 7.76
N MET A 134 -9.67 -6.66 7.15
CA MET A 134 -10.06 -7.97 7.69
C MET A 134 -9.44 -8.20 9.06
N TYR A 135 -8.14 -8.03 9.19
CA TYR A 135 -7.40 -8.33 10.42
C TYR A 135 -7.83 -7.41 11.58
N PHE A 136 -7.80 -6.11 11.39
CA PHE A 136 -8.07 -5.16 12.47
C PHE A 136 -9.56 -5.02 12.80
N ASN A 137 -10.44 -5.02 11.81
CA ASN A 137 -11.86 -4.83 12.06
C ASN A 137 -12.64 -6.13 12.33
N LEU A 138 -12.33 -7.25 11.68
CA LEU A 138 -13.01 -8.52 11.95
C LEU A 138 -12.32 -9.35 13.04
N VAL A 139 -10.99 -9.55 12.93
CA VAL A 139 -10.29 -10.46 13.83
C VAL A 139 -10.05 -9.79 15.20
N MET A 140 -9.53 -8.56 15.21
CA MET A 140 -9.17 -7.86 16.43
C MET A 140 -10.37 -7.20 17.13
N ASP A 141 -11.13 -6.36 16.41
CA ASP A 141 -12.23 -5.58 16.98
C ASP A 141 -13.60 -6.24 16.87
N ARG A 142 -13.76 -7.25 16.00
CA ARG A 142 -15.04 -7.87 15.62
C ARG A 142 -16.08 -6.84 15.15
N ASN A 143 -15.63 -5.77 14.52
CA ASN A 143 -16.44 -4.66 14.05
C ASN A 143 -16.85 -4.88 12.58
N ILE A 144 -17.98 -5.54 12.37
CA ILE A 144 -18.51 -5.85 11.05
C ILE A 144 -18.90 -4.56 10.29
N GLU A 145 -19.38 -3.54 10.99
CA GLU A 145 -19.83 -2.28 10.37
C GLU A 145 -18.65 -1.55 9.71
N ASP A 146 -17.56 -1.38 10.43
CA ASP A 146 -16.33 -0.77 9.88
C ASP A 146 -15.73 -1.63 8.75
N TYR A 147 -15.76 -2.96 8.88
CA TYR A 147 -15.31 -3.85 7.82
C TYR A 147 -16.07 -3.65 6.52
N VAL A 148 -17.40 -3.61 6.59
CA VAL A 148 -18.28 -3.40 5.43
C VAL A 148 -18.10 -1.99 4.86
N ALA A 149 -18.07 -0.96 5.71
CA ALA A 149 -17.90 0.43 5.29
C ALA A 149 -16.57 0.66 4.56
N ASN A 150 -15.46 0.09 5.06
CA ASN A 150 -14.16 0.20 4.40
C ASN A 150 -14.13 -0.50 3.04
N ASN A 151 -14.77 -1.67 2.92
CA ASN A 151 -14.86 -2.35 1.63
C ASN A 151 -15.67 -1.54 0.61
N ALA A 152 -16.77 -0.92 1.02
CA ALA A 152 -17.58 -0.08 0.15
C ALA A 152 -16.81 1.17 -0.35
N LEU A 153 -15.95 1.76 0.50
CA LEU A 153 -15.12 2.92 0.12
C LEU A 153 -14.03 2.58 -0.89
N ASN A 154 -13.53 1.34 -0.87
CA ASN A 154 -12.39 0.91 -1.65
C ASN A 154 -12.77 0.10 -2.91
N VAL A 155 -14.07 -0.10 -3.17
CA VAL A 155 -14.52 -0.79 -4.39
C VAL A 155 -14.32 0.12 -5.60
N HIS A 156 -13.34 -0.23 -6.42
CA HIS A 156 -13.16 0.32 -7.75
C HIS A 156 -13.56 -0.75 -8.79
N GLU A 157 -14.25 -0.39 -9.84
CA GLU A 157 -14.76 -1.31 -10.89
C GLU A 157 -13.69 -2.21 -11.53
N LYS A 158 -12.40 -1.89 -11.36
CA LYS A 158 -11.26 -2.64 -11.92
C LYS A 158 -10.16 -2.84 -10.87
N VAL A 159 -10.51 -3.43 -9.73
CA VAL A 159 -9.53 -3.83 -8.71
C VAL A 159 -8.88 -5.15 -9.13
N HIS A 160 -7.58 -5.13 -9.28
CA HIS A 160 -6.77 -6.33 -9.41
C HIS A 160 -5.93 -6.47 -8.14
N PHE A 161 -6.39 -7.32 -7.22
CA PHE A 161 -5.61 -7.61 -6.03
C PHE A 161 -4.27 -8.26 -6.40
N ASN A 162 -3.19 -7.75 -5.82
CA ASN A 162 -1.94 -8.48 -5.83
C ASN A 162 -2.07 -9.68 -4.88
N CYS A 163 -2.27 -10.86 -5.45
CA CYS A 163 -2.52 -12.10 -4.69
C CYS A 163 -1.33 -12.49 -3.82
N GLU A 164 -0.11 -12.15 -4.23
CA GLU A 164 1.09 -12.40 -3.46
C GLU A 164 1.10 -11.63 -2.14
N VAL A 165 0.67 -10.38 -2.16
CA VAL A 165 0.51 -9.59 -0.92
C VAL A 165 -0.43 -10.29 0.05
N LEU A 166 -1.59 -10.75 -0.43
CA LEU A 166 -2.56 -11.46 0.42
C LEU A 166 -1.98 -12.79 0.94
N ARG A 167 -1.31 -13.56 0.09
CA ARG A 167 -0.68 -14.83 0.47
C ARG A 167 0.33 -14.63 1.59
N VAL A 168 1.25 -13.69 1.44
CA VAL A 168 2.29 -13.43 2.45
C VAL A 168 1.70 -12.98 3.78
N PHE A 169 0.69 -12.12 3.77
CA PHE A 169 0.00 -11.72 4.98
C PHE A 169 -0.67 -12.91 5.68
N ILE A 170 -1.38 -13.77 4.95
CA ILE A 170 -2.05 -14.95 5.49
C ILE A 170 -1.01 -15.93 6.07
N GLU A 171 0.08 -16.19 5.36
CA GLU A 171 1.15 -17.08 5.85
C GLU A 171 1.90 -16.53 7.07
N THR A 172 1.92 -15.21 7.23
CA THR A 172 2.65 -14.56 8.32
C THR A 172 1.82 -14.39 9.59
N PHE A 173 0.53 -14.09 9.44
CA PHE A 173 -0.33 -13.70 10.56
C PHE A 173 -1.65 -14.50 10.64
N GLY A 174 -1.94 -15.29 9.63
CA GLY A 174 -3.00 -16.20 9.40
C GLY A 174 -4.05 -16.58 9.88
#